data_fad4c9098451600f6a21060487ffcfca
#
_entry.id   fad4c9098451600f6a21060487ffcfca
#
_cell.length_a   1.000
_cell.length_b   1.000
_cell.length_c   1.000
_cell.angle_alpha   90.00
_cell.angle_beta   90.00
_cell.angle_gamma   90.00
#
_symmetry.space_group_name_H-M   'P 1'
#
loop_
_entity.id
_entity.type
_entity.pdbx_description
1 polymer ?
#
loop_
_entity_poly.entity_id
_entity_poly.type
_entity_poly.pdbx_seq_one_letter_code
_entity_poly.pdbx_strand_id
1 'polypeptide(L)'
;MTLRKLFSCFLPLVLLMLPAVGGAAERTVAGDVSAAGFLGAGACVECHAEQVNRWTGSHHDLAMQEVAEDTVLGDFNDASLTQFGVTSSFSRRGDKFMVRTEGADGNLADFEIKYVFGVHPLQQYLIEFPGGRLQALGLAWDTRSKERGGQRWFHLYPDEKIAFDDELHWTRPSQNWNSMCAECHSTHLQKNYDPASRTFTTRWSEIDVSCEACHGPGSNHVLWAQKKPGWEQYESDHGLVLSLEERKEVAWVIDPETGDAKRSTPRHSEREIEMCARCHARRSPITDGYEHRDRLMDHYMPRLLDQGMYFADGQMDDEVYVYGSFLQSRMYQAGVTCSDCHEPHDLSLRAPGNGVCLQCHQADKYDAPQHHYHEPGSVGASCAECHMPPRNYMVVDPRHDHSMRIPRPDLSV
;
A
#
# COMPACT_ATOMS: atom_id res chain seq x y z
N MET A 1 -65.59 15.89 -41.53
CA MET A 1 -66.32 14.74 -42.09
C MET A 1 -65.34 13.56 -41.94
N THR A 2 -65.50 12.51 -41.23
CA THR A 2 -66.64 11.81 -40.62
C THR A 2 -66.12 10.97 -39.48
N LEU A 3 -66.85 11.04 -38.41
CA LEU A 3 -66.87 10.14 -37.24
C LEU A 3 -66.98 8.66 -37.65
N ARG A 4 -66.27 7.74 -36.97
CA ARG A 4 -66.91 6.48 -36.56
C ARG A 4 -66.27 5.91 -35.30
N LYS A 5 -67.10 5.76 -34.40
CA LYS A 5 -67.18 5.12 -33.09
C LYS A 5 -66.90 3.63 -33.08
N LEU A 6 -66.48 3.14 -31.87
CA LEU A 6 -66.97 1.99 -31.10
C LEU A 6 -66.12 0.71 -31.27
N PHE A 7 -65.73 -0.05 -30.28
CA PHE A 7 -66.49 -0.62 -29.18
C PHE A 7 -65.55 -1.02 -28.03
N SER A 8 -65.98 -0.73 -26.82
CA SER A 8 -65.40 -1.17 -25.57
C SER A 8 -65.77 -2.64 -25.32
N CYS A 9 -64.82 -3.50 -25.01
CA CYS A 9 -65.07 -4.79 -24.37
C CYS A 9 -64.22 -4.85 -23.07
N PHE A 10 -64.88 -4.55 -21.97
CA PHE A 10 -64.32 -4.82 -20.65
C PHE A 10 -64.41 -6.31 -20.33
N LEU A 11 -63.28 -6.96 -20.12
CA LEU A 11 -63.22 -8.28 -19.48
C LEU A 11 -62.63 -8.07 -18.10
N PRO A 12 -63.25 -8.49 -17.00
CA PRO A 12 -62.66 -8.36 -15.67
C PRO A 12 -61.61 -9.43 -15.48
N LEU A 13 -60.35 -8.99 -15.31
CA LEU A 13 -59.24 -9.82 -14.91
C LEU A 13 -59.35 -10.10 -13.41
N VAL A 14 -59.77 -11.31 -13.03
CA VAL A 14 -59.75 -11.78 -11.64
C VAL A 14 -58.29 -12.05 -11.30
N LEU A 15 -57.70 -11.15 -10.51
CA LEU A 15 -56.36 -11.31 -9.97
C LEU A 15 -56.42 -12.23 -8.76
N LEU A 16 -56.07 -13.50 -8.95
CA LEU A 16 -55.83 -14.44 -7.84
C LEU A 16 -54.53 -14.01 -7.14
N MET A 17 -54.67 -13.36 -5.97
CA MET A 17 -53.55 -13.16 -5.07
C MET A 17 -53.24 -14.46 -4.35
N LEU A 18 -52.12 -15.13 -4.75
CA LEU A 18 -51.46 -16.15 -3.97
C LEU A 18 -50.61 -15.45 -2.90
N PRO A 19 -50.71 -15.84 -1.61
CA PRO A 19 -49.80 -15.32 -0.61
C PRO A 19 -48.40 -15.90 -0.86
N ALA A 20 -47.45 -15.04 -1.23
CA ALA A 20 -46.05 -15.38 -1.19
C ALA A 20 -45.61 -15.55 0.26
N VAL A 21 -45.49 -16.79 0.69
CA VAL A 21 -44.80 -17.12 1.95
C VAL A 21 -43.29 -16.93 1.65
N GLY A 22 -42.85 -15.69 1.78
CA GLY A 22 -41.46 -15.35 1.85
C GLY A 22 -40.93 -15.80 3.19
N GLY A 23 -40.33 -16.99 3.25
CA GLY A 23 -39.48 -17.37 4.35
C GLY A 23 -38.24 -16.47 4.31
N ALA A 24 -38.27 -15.40 5.13
CA ALA A 24 -37.03 -14.73 5.49
C ALA A 24 -36.17 -15.77 6.22
N ALA A 25 -35.12 -16.23 5.57
CA ALA A 25 -34.04 -16.91 6.26
C ALA A 25 -33.53 -15.90 7.30
N GLU A 26 -33.90 -16.10 8.55
CA GLU A 26 -33.23 -15.48 9.67
C GLU A 26 -31.75 -15.87 9.54
N ARG A 27 -30.93 -14.91 9.12
CA ARG A 27 -29.51 -14.96 9.42
C ARG A 27 -29.46 -14.98 10.95
N THR A 28 -29.19 -16.13 11.52
CA THR A 28 -28.70 -16.23 12.88
C THR A 28 -27.45 -15.37 12.92
N VAL A 29 -27.56 -14.18 13.49
CA VAL A 29 -26.44 -13.37 13.91
C VAL A 29 -25.67 -14.29 14.86
N ALA A 30 -24.52 -14.79 14.43
CA ALA A 30 -23.57 -15.45 15.29
C ALA A 30 -23.37 -14.53 16.49
N GLY A 31 -23.44 -15.11 17.71
CA GLY A 31 -23.46 -14.35 18.96
C GLY A 31 -22.35 -13.31 18.99
N ASP A 32 -22.66 -12.26 19.71
CA ASP A 32 -21.84 -11.07 19.98
C ASP A 32 -20.41 -11.51 20.39
N VAL A 33 -19.57 -11.77 19.38
CA VAL A 33 -18.15 -12.02 19.58
C VAL A 33 -17.61 -10.66 19.95
N SER A 34 -17.25 -10.46 21.20
CA SER A 34 -16.58 -9.26 21.70
C SER A 34 -15.60 -8.78 20.62
N ALA A 35 -15.80 -7.57 20.10
CA ALA A 35 -14.99 -7.05 19.01
C ALA A 35 -13.52 -7.14 19.41
N ALA A 36 -12.69 -7.77 18.56
CA ALA A 36 -11.27 -7.90 18.83
C ALA A 36 -10.63 -6.52 18.94
N GLY A 37 -9.76 -6.31 19.92
CA GLY A 37 -9.03 -5.07 20.15
C GLY A 37 -7.59 -5.14 19.64
N PHE A 38 -7.06 -4.00 19.26
CA PHE A 38 -5.63 -3.83 18.93
C PHE A 38 -4.79 -3.77 20.20
N LEU A 39 -3.68 -4.47 20.22
CA LEU A 39 -2.79 -4.63 21.38
C LEU A 39 -1.41 -4.01 21.19
N GLY A 40 -1.00 -3.82 19.92
CA GLY A 40 0.34 -3.41 19.53
C GLY A 40 1.36 -4.56 19.48
N ALA A 41 2.45 -4.35 18.73
CA ALA A 41 3.50 -5.34 18.46
C ALA A 41 4.09 -5.97 19.72
N GLY A 42 4.18 -5.20 20.81
CA GLY A 42 4.69 -5.69 22.08
C GLY A 42 3.99 -6.91 22.65
N ALA A 43 2.69 -7.10 22.33
CA ALA A 43 1.92 -8.26 22.74
C ALA A 43 2.27 -9.54 21.94
N CYS A 44 2.96 -9.42 20.83
CA CYS A 44 3.28 -10.52 19.91
C CYS A 44 4.66 -11.14 20.21
N VAL A 45 5.56 -10.38 20.84
CA VAL A 45 7.00 -10.68 20.98
C VAL A 45 7.26 -12.03 21.64
N GLU A 46 6.55 -12.38 22.72
CA GLU A 46 6.82 -13.60 23.49
C GLU A 46 6.62 -14.89 22.69
N CYS A 47 5.67 -14.88 21.74
CA CYS A 47 5.32 -16.07 20.95
C CYS A 47 5.87 -16.00 19.51
N HIS A 48 6.07 -14.80 18.93
CA HIS A 48 6.47 -14.56 17.57
C HIS A 48 7.80 -13.81 17.44
N ALA A 49 8.76 -14.13 18.33
CA ALA A 49 10.05 -13.44 18.39
C ALA A 49 10.81 -13.43 17.04
N GLU A 50 10.74 -14.50 16.26
CA GLU A 50 11.39 -14.55 14.94
C GLU A 50 10.78 -13.51 13.98
N GLN A 51 9.47 -13.45 13.87
CA GLN A 51 8.75 -12.53 12.99
C GLN A 51 8.97 -11.07 13.43
N VAL A 52 8.91 -10.81 14.73
CA VAL A 52 9.19 -9.49 15.30
C VAL A 52 10.62 -9.06 15.01
N ASN A 53 11.61 -9.95 15.19
CA ASN A 53 13.02 -9.65 14.88
C ASN A 53 13.24 -9.34 13.39
N ARG A 54 12.52 -10.01 12.48
CA ARG A 54 12.56 -9.72 11.04
C ARG A 54 11.92 -8.38 10.72
N TRP A 55 10.77 -8.08 11.33
CA TRP A 55 10.04 -6.85 11.10
C TRP A 55 10.77 -5.61 11.66
N THR A 56 11.43 -5.74 12.80
CA THR A 56 12.17 -4.64 13.44
C THR A 56 13.25 -4.08 12.50
N GLY A 57 13.21 -2.78 12.23
CA GLY A 57 14.09 -2.07 11.31
C GLY A 57 13.71 -2.21 9.84
N SER A 58 12.63 -2.90 9.50
CA SER A 58 12.09 -2.94 8.14
C SER A 58 11.47 -1.61 7.73
N HIS A 59 11.20 -1.41 6.44
CA HIS A 59 10.50 -0.21 5.96
C HIS A 59 9.05 -0.11 6.46
N HIS A 60 8.45 -1.20 6.93
CA HIS A 60 7.14 -1.18 7.58
C HIS A 60 7.25 -0.62 9.02
N ASP A 61 8.19 -1.11 9.82
CA ASP A 61 8.49 -0.58 11.16
C ASP A 61 8.88 0.90 11.11
N LEU A 62 9.66 1.28 10.10
CA LEU A 62 10.14 2.64 9.90
C LEU A 62 9.25 3.50 8.99
N ALA A 63 8.01 3.06 8.73
CA ALA A 63 7.11 3.75 7.80
C ALA A 63 6.78 5.17 8.22
N MET A 64 6.67 5.41 9.54
CA MET A 64 6.52 6.73 10.16
C MET A 64 7.12 6.69 11.57
N GLN A 65 7.73 7.80 11.99
CA GLN A 65 8.40 7.90 13.28
C GLN A 65 8.20 9.29 13.90
N GLU A 66 8.26 9.36 15.22
CA GLU A 66 8.40 10.63 15.93
C GLU A 66 9.78 11.25 15.64
N VAL A 67 9.83 12.57 15.64
CA VAL A 67 11.07 13.31 15.42
C VAL A 67 12.03 13.13 16.59
N ALA A 68 13.23 12.60 16.30
CA ALA A 68 14.32 12.45 17.24
C ALA A 68 15.67 12.55 16.50
N GLU A 69 16.79 12.60 17.24
CA GLU A 69 18.12 12.70 16.64
C GLU A 69 18.50 11.51 15.76
N ASP A 70 18.00 10.34 16.08
CA ASP A 70 18.26 9.09 15.38
C ASP A 70 17.22 8.78 14.29
N THR A 71 16.07 9.45 14.30
CA THR A 71 15.01 9.24 13.30
C THR A 71 15.05 10.24 12.15
N VAL A 72 15.63 11.44 12.36
CA VAL A 72 15.77 12.46 11.31
C VAL A 72 17.05 12.24 10.52
N LEU A 73 16.90 11.88 9.25
CA LEU A 73 18.03 11.56 8.35
C LEU A 73 18.53 12.79 7.57
N GLY A 74 17.70 13.81 7.41
CA GLY A 74 18.04 15.05 6.69
C GLY A 74 19.05 15.92 7.38
N ASP A 75 19.81 16.68 6.60
CA ASP A 75 20.77 17.66 7.12
C ASP A 75 20.05 18.93 7.59
N PHE A 76 19.96 19.14 8.90
CA PHE A 76 19.42 20.34 9.55
C PHE A 76 20.49 21.23 10.14
N ASN A 77 21.75 21.14 9.67
CA ASN A 77 22.86 21.99 10.10
C ASN A 77 22.99 23.22 9.16
N ASP A 78 21.96 24.07 9.16
CA ASP A 78 21.86 25.27 8.32
C ASP A 78 21.94 25.00 6.81
N ALA A 79 21.53 23.80 6.39
CA ALA A 79 21.43 23.43 4.99
C ALA A 79 20.35 24.24 4.27
N SER A 80 20.46 24.40 2.96
CA SER A 80 19.47 25.12 2.16
C SER A 80 19.28 24.50 0.78
N LEU A 81 18.08 24.72 0.22
CA LEU A 81 17.72 24.37 -1.14
C LEU A 81 17.02 25.57 -1.79
N THR A 82 17.51 25.98 -2.96
CA THR A 82 16.83 27.02 -3.76
C THR A 82 16.22 26.39 -5.00
N GLN A 83 14.91 26.59 -5.19
CA GLN A 83 14.20 26.13 -6.38
C GLN A 83 13.17 27.17 -6.82
N PHE A 84 13.12 27.48 -8.11
CA PHE A 84 12.21 28.46 -8.71
C PHE A 84 12.14 29.81 -7.98
N GLY A 85 13.26 30.23 -7.37
CA GLY A 85 13.38 31.49 -6.66
C GLY A 85 12.98 31.46 -5.18
N VAL A 86 12.49 30.32 -4.69
CA VAL A 86 12.23 30.07 -3.25
C VAL A 86 13.46 29.41 -2.64
N THR A 87 14.03 29.99 -1.59
CA THR A 87 15.10 29.39 -0.80
C THR A 87 14.51 28.84 0.50
N SER A 88 14.51 27.54 0.63
CA SER A 88 14.17 26.85 1.87
C SER A 88 15.42 26.56 2.67
N SER A 89 15.38 26.73 3.99
CA SER A 89 16.51 26.43 4.89
C SER A 89 16.09 25.51 6.02
N PHE A 90 17.01 24.63 6.41
CA PHE A 90 16.81 23.58 7.39
C PHE A 90 17.78 23.78 8.55
N SER A 91 17.25 23.97 9.75
CA SER A 91 18.06 24.34 10.92
C SER A 91 17.56 23.68 12.20
N ARG A 92 18.38 23.83 13.26
CA ARG A 92 18.01 23.40 14.60
C ARG A 92 17.67 24.61 15.47
N ARG A 93 16.65 24.47 16.31
CA ARG A 93 16.32 25.43 17.35
C ARG A 93 16.17 24.71 18.69
N GLY A 94 17.28 24.55 19.39
CA GLY A 94 17.35 23.61 20.53
C GLY A 94 17.20 22.17 20.07
N ASP A 95 16.26 21.44 20.63
CA ASP A 95 15.88 20.08 20.25
C ASP A 95 14.94 19.98 19.04
N LYS A 96 14.48 21.11 18.50
CA LYS A 96 13.53 21.16 17.40
C LYS A 96 14.20 21.20 16.04
N PHE A 97 13.67 20.44 15.08
CA PHE A 97 14.03 20.50 13.68
C PHE A 97 13.10 21.48 12.96
N MET A 98 13.68 22.49 12.30
CA MET A 98 12.95 23.60 11.71
C MET A 98 13.20 23.70 10.21
N VAL A 99 12.15 23.94 9.45
CA VAL A 99 12.26 24.37 8.05
C VAL A 99 11.70 25.78 7.91
N ARG A 100 12.45 26.66 7.23
CA ARG A 100 11.97 27.94 6.78
C ARG A 100 11.70 27.83 5.28
N THR A 101 10.44 27.95 4.88
CA THR A 101 10.02 27.80 3.47
C THR A 101 8.75 28.59 3.20
N GLU A 102 8.29 28.59 1.93
CA GLU A 102 7.06 29.28 1.52
C GLU A 102 5.83 28.66 2.20
N GLY A 103 5.03 29.51 2.82
CA GLY A 103 3.78 29.15 3.48
C GLY A 103 2.56 29.27 2.56
N ALA A 104 1.36 29.11 3.13
CA ALA A 104 0.09 29.13 2.41
C ALA A 104 -0.26 30.50 1.79
N ASP A 105 0.41 31.56 2.19
CA ASP A 105 0.24 32.95 1.74
C ASP A 105 1.36 33.42 0.81
N GLY A 106 2.29 32.53 0.44
CA GLY A 106 3.44 32.86 -0.41
C GLY A 106 4.61 33.53 0.30
N ASN A 107 4.51 33.71 1.63
CA ASN A 107 5.59 34.29 2.42
C ASN A 107 6.44 33.20 3.07
N LEU A 108 7.74 33.45 3.25
CA LEU A 108 8.62 32.55 3.99
C LEU A 108 8.28 32.60 5.48
N ALA A 109 8.03 31.42 6.05
CA ALA A 109 7.76 31.23 7.48
C ALA A 109 8.53 30.03 8.03
N ASP A 110 8.73 30.03 9.35
CA ASP A 110 9.38 28.93 10.06
C ASP A 110 8.35 27.89 10.51
N PHE A 111 8.63 26.62 10.23
CA PHE A 111 7.78 25.50 10.59
C PHE A 111 8.59 24.45 11.36
N GLU A 112 8.00 23.90 12.40
CA GLU A 112 8.57 22.79 13.17
C GLU A 112 8.20 21.46 12.52
N ILE A 113 9.18 20.58 12.31
CA ILE A 113 8.95 19.22 11.90
C ILE A 113 8.39 18.41 13.08
N LYS A 114 7.27 17.72 12.85
CA LYS A 114 6.57 16.97 13.89
C LYS A 114 6.81 15.47 13.81
N TYR A 115 6.82 14.94 12.59
CA TYR A 115 7.07 13.52 12.31
C TYR A 115 7.93 13.40 11.05
N VAL A 116 8.58 12.24 10.91
CA VAL A 116 9.24 11.81 9.69
C VAL A 116 8.57 10.55 9.17
N PHE A 117 8.58 10.33 7.86
CA PHE A 117 8.05 9.12 7.23
C PHE A 117 8.88 8.69 6.03
N GLY A 118 9.02 7.37 5.87
CA GLY A 118 9.98 6.77 4.96
C GLY A 118 11.42 6.89 5.43
N VAL A 119 12.27 5.98 4.97
CA VAL A 119 13.70 5.92 5.34
C VAL A 119 14.62 5.69 4.16
N HIS A 120 14.15 5.04 3.10
CA HIS A 120 14.92 4.77 1.89
C HIS A 120 13.98 4.57 0.69
N PRO A 121 14.28 5.16 -0.47
CA PRO A 121 15.45 6.00 -0.81
C PRO A 121 15.31 7.47 -0.42
N LEU A 122 14.17 7.85 0.18
CA LEU A 122 13.92 9.21 0.64
C LEU A 122 13.24 9.22 2.00
N GLN A 123 13.40 10.34 2.72
CA GLN A 123 12.63 10.65 3.92
C GLN A 123 11.86 11.95 3.71
N GLN A 124 10.58 11.94 4.08
CA GLN A 124 9.70 13.10 4.07
C GLN A 124 9.37 13.56 5.49
N TYR A 125 8.79 14.75 5.59
CA TYR A 125 8.61 15.47 6.86
C TYR A 125 7.18 15.96 6.99
N LEU A 126 6.60 15.83 8.19
CA LEU A 126 5.26 16.30 8.49
C LEU A 126 5.30 17.53 9.39
N ILE A 127 4.46 18.48 9.07
CA ILE A 127 4.26 19.72 9.80
C ILE A 127 2.82 19.77 10.29
N GLU A 128 2.66 20.08 11.58
CA GLU A 128 1.34 20.22 12.21
C GLU A 128 0.77 21.62 11.96
N PHE A 129 -0.49 21.67 11.53
CA PHE A 129 -1.27 22.87 11.32
C PHE A 129 -2.48 22.92 12.27
N PRO A 130 -3.07 24.11 12.47
CA PRO A 130 -4.27 24.25 13.29
C PRO A 130 -5.39 23.29 12.87
N GLY A 131 -6.13 22.77 13.84
CA GLY A 131 -7.22 21.82 13.62
C GLY A 131 -6.75 20.39 13.39
N GLY A 132 -5.56 20.03 13.87
CA GLY A 132 -5.03 18.66 13.82
C GLY A 132 -4.62 18.19 12.44
N ARG A 133 -4.45 19.11 11.48
CA ARG A 133 -3.96 18.80 10.15
C ARG A 133 -2.47 18.52 10.19
N LEU A 134 -2.04 17.42 9.61
CA LEU A 134 -0.65 17.12 9.32
C LEU A 134 -0.43 17.27 7.82
N GLN A 135 0.55 18.09 7.43
CA GLN A 135 0.88 18.38 6.03
C GLN A 135 2.24 17.80 5.68
N ALA A 136 2.28 17.03 4.58
CA ALA A 136 3.53 16.52 4.05
C ALA A 136 4.27 17.66 3.32
N LEU A 137 5.51 17.90 3.72
CA LEU A 137 6.37 18.89 3.10
C LEU A 137 6.73 18.46 1.67
N GLY A 138 6.68 19.37 0.69
CA GLY A 138 7.08 19.11 -0.69
C GLY A 138 8.60 18.95 -0.90
N LEU A 139 9.37 19.06 0.18
CA LEU A 139 10.82 18.89 0.22
C LEU A 139 11.16 17.60 0.96
N ALA A 140 12.02 16.78 0.36
CA ALA A 140 12.45 15.51 0.92
C ALA A 140 13.96 15.40 0.99
N TRP A 141 14.44 14.51 1.84
CA TRP A 141 15.84 14.14 1.92
C TRP A 141 16.13 12.87 1.15
N ASP A 142 17.06 12.93 0.20
CA ASP A 142 17.54 11.76 -0.55
C ASP A 142 18.53 10.98 0.32
N THR A 143 18.10 9.83 0.83
CA THR A 143 18.90 9.02 1.76
C THR A 143 19.90 8.09 1.07
N ARG A 144 19.88 8.03 -0.27
CA ARG A 144 20.88 7.25 -1.03
C ARG A 144 22.28 7.77 -0.73
N SER A 145 23.29 6.94 -1.01
CA SER A 145 24.68 7.36 -0.82
C SER A 145 25.06 8.51 -1.78
N LYS A 146 26.08 9.29 -1.42
CA LYS A 146 26.62 10.37 -2.27
C LYS A 146 27.04 9.88 -3.65
N GLU A 147 27.63 8.67 -3.71
CA GLU A 147 28.08 8.02 -4.96
C GLU A 147 26.90 7.75 -5.92
N ARG A 148 25.69 7.61 -5.37
CA ARG A 148 24.43 7.47 -6.13
C ARG A 148 23.69 8.79 -6.31
N GLY A 149 24.30 9.94 -5.99
CA GLY A 149 23.71 11.26 -6.10
C GLY A 149 22.78 11.64 -4.96
N GLY A 150 22.78 10.86 -3.87
CA GLY A 150 21.98 11.11 -2.67
C GLY A 150 22.65 12.05 -1.65
N GLN A 151 22.20 12.01 -0.40
CA GLN A 151 22.63 12.87 0.72
C GLN A 151 22.43 14.34 0.40
N ARG A 152 21.20 14.70 -0.05
CA ARG A 152 20.82 16.05 -0.43
C ARG A 152 19.33 16.30 -0.21
N TRP A 153 18.97 17.55 0.00
CA TRP A 153 17.59 18.03 -0.10
C TRP A 153 17.17 18.12 -1.56
N PHE A 154 15.91 17.79 -1.86
CA PHE A 154 15.31 17.96 -3.18
C PHE A 154 13.82 18.23 -3.06
N HIS A 155 13.23 18.78 -4.12
CA HIS A 155 11.79 18.98 -4.22
C HIS A 155 11.16 17.82 -4.95
N LEU A 156 9.97 17.37 -4.51
CA LEU A 156 9.24 16.26 -5.11
C LEU A 156 8.76 16.54 -6.55
N TYR A 157 8.66 17.81 -6.90
CA TYR A 157 8.35 18.27 -8.27
C TYR A 157 9.53 19.13 -8.78
N PRO A 158 10.62 18.50 -9.24
CA PRO A 158 11.85 19.25 -9.56
C PRO A 158 11.73 20.12 -10.81
N ASP A 159 10.87 19.72 -11.75
CA ASP A 159 10.72 20.33 -13.07
C ASP A 159 9.51 21.28 -13.16
N GLU A 160 8.72 21.38 -12.10
CA GLU A 160 7.51 22.20 -12.05
C GLU A 160 7.56 23.23 -10.93
N LYS A 161 7.14 24.45 -11.24
CA LYS A 161 6.99 25.50 -10.25
C LYS A 161 5.64 25.35 -9.55
N ILE A 162 5.64 24.77 -8.36
CA ILE A 162 4.46 24.67 -7.51
C ILE A 162 4.38 25.94 -6.65
N ALA A 163 3.54 26.89 -7.04
CA ALA A 163 3.35 28.14 -6.30
C ALA A 163 2.40 27.94 -5.10
N PHE A 164 2.40 28.88 -4.14
CA PHE A 164 1.60 28.80 -2.91
C PHE A 164 0.09 28.65 -3.14
N ASP A 165 -0.43 29.08 -4.26
CA ASP A 165 -1.84 28.97 -4.68
C ASP A 165 -2.13 27.73 -5.54
N ASP A 166 -1.11 26.96 -5.92
CA ASP A 166 -1.24 25.70 -6.65
C ASP A 166 -1.87 24.62 -5.77
N GLU A 167 -2.69 23.74 -6.37
CA GLU A 167 -3.35 22.62 -5.69
C GLU A 167 -2.34 21.60 -5.14
N LEU A 168 -1.18 21.46 -5.77
CA LEU A 168 -0.10 20.55 -5.36
C LEU A 168 0.84 21.18 -4.31
N HIS A 169 0.65 22.45 -3.94
CA HIS A 169 1.48 23.07 -2.91
C HIS A 169 1.34 22.33 -1.58
N TRP A 170 2.45 22.18 -0.85
CA TRP A 170 2.52 21.35 0.35
C TRP A 170 1.52 21.73 1.46
N THR A 171 1.02 22.96 1.47
CA THR A 171 -0.02 23.42 2.42
C THR A 171 -1.45 23.08 2.00
N ARG A 172 -1.65 22.51 0.79
CA ARG A 172 -2.96 22.25 0.20
C ARG A 172 -3.50 20.84 0.55
N PRO A 173 -4.80 20.58 0.33
CA PRO A 173 -5.43 19.31 0.70
C PRO A 173 -4.80 18.08 0.07
N SER A 174 -4.24 18.16 -1.14
CA SER A 174 -3.55 17.05 -1.81
C SER A 174 -2.32 16.54 -1.06
N GLN A 175 -1.74 17.37 -0.17
CA GLN A 175 -0.59 17.02 0.68
C GLN A 175 -1.02 16.80 2.16
N ASN A 176 -2.32 16.68 2.42
CA ASN A 176 -2.81 16.41 3.77
C ASN A 176 -2.56 14.95 4.15
N TRP A 177 -1.64 14.73 5.07
CA TRP A 177 -1.25 13.39 5.51
C TRP A 177 -2.42 12.60 6.12
N ASN A 178 -3.27 13.23 6.95
CA ASN A 178 -4.40 12.56 7.61
C ASN A 178 -5.36 11.85 6.64
N SER A 179 -5.48 12.38 5.41
CA SER A 179 -6.40 11.85 4.40
C SER A 179 -5.72 11.07 3.29
N MET A 180 -4.45 11.39 2.98
CA MET A 180 -3.78 10.88 1.79
C MET A 180 -2.74 9.80 2.09
N CYS A 181 -2.06 9.87 3.25
CA CYS A 181 -0.88 9.05 3.53
C CYS A 181 -1.07 8.14 4.75
N ALA A 182 -1.79 8.61 5.76
CA ALA A 182 -1.86 8.04 7.10
C ALA A 182 -2.24 6.56 7.14
N GLU A 183 -3.18 6.15 6.28
CA GLU A 183 -3.71 4.78 6.28
C GLU A 183 -2.67 3.74 5.85
N CYS A 184 -1.70 4.14 5.02
CA CYS A 184 -0.62 3.28 4.57
C CYS A 184 0.64 3.40 5.44
N HIS A 185 0.71 4.40 6.32
CA HIS A 185 1.88 4.71 7.15
C HIS A 185 1.62 4.58 8.65
N SER A 186 0.48 3.99 9.05
CA SER A 186 0.15 3.75 10.46
C SER A 186 -0.73 2.50 10.60
N THR A 187 -0.84 1.98 11.83
CA THR A 187 -1.70 0.84 12.16
C THR A 187 -3.00 1.32 12.76
N HIS A 188 -4.13 0.80 12.26
CA HIS A 188 -5.48 1.10 12.75
C HIS A 188 -5.78 2.60 12.78
N LEU A 189 -5.65 3.25 11.62
CA LEU A 189 -5.95 4.67 11.48
C LEU A 189 -7.43 4.96 11.76
N GLN A 190 -7.66 5.93 12.63
CA GLN A 190 -8.95 6.58 12.85
C GLN A 190 -8.81 8.05 12.47
N LYS A 191 -9.22 8.39 11.27
CA LYS A 191 -9.09 9.74 10.71
C LYS A 191 -9.80 10.80 11.56
N ASN A 192 -11.02 10.49 12.02
CA ASN A 192 -11.85 11.34 12.88
C ASN A 192 -11.94 12.78 12.36
N TYR A 193 -12.27 12.94 11.08
CA TYR A 193 -12.48 14.24 10.46
C TYR A 193 -13.89 14.74 10.79
N ASP A 194 -13.99 15.96 11.34
CA ASP A 194 -15.25 16.65 11.52
C ASP A 194 -15.45 17.67 10.38
N PRO A 195 -16.40 17.45 9.46
CA PRO A 195 -16.65 18.35 8.34
C PRO A 195 -17.25 19.70 8.77
N ALA A 196 -17.90 19.79 9.93
CA ALA A 196 -18.50 21.03 10.42
C ALA A 196 -17.44 22.02 10.90
N SER A 197 -16.50 21.55 11.70
CA SER A 197 -15.36 22.36 12.17
C SER A 197 -14.17 22.34 11.21
N ARG A 198 -14.12 21.40 10.24
CA ARG A 198 -13.00 21.12 9.35
C ARG A 198 -11.73 20.78 10.12
N THR A 199 -11.86 20.00 11.19
CA THR A 199 -10.75 19.58 12.05
C THR A 199 -10.56 18.08 12.04
N PHE A 200 -9.36 17.65 12.39
CA PHE A 200 -8.99 16.25 12.57
C PHE A 200 -8.69 15.98 14.05
N THR A 201 -9.14 14.84 14.54
CA THR A 201 -8.68 14.24 15.82
C THR A 201 -8.13 12.87 15.52
N THR A 202 -7.28 12.78 14.50
CA THR A 202 -6.70 11.55 13.99
C THR A 202 -5.97 10.79 15.09
N ARG A 203 -6.19 9.45 15.12
CA ARG A 203 -5.56 8.52 16.04
C ARG A 203 -5.13 7.26 15.28
N TRP A 204 -4.19 6.56 15.83
CA TRP A 204 -3.72 5.25 15.39
C TRP A 204 -3.38 4.38 16.59
N SER A 205 -3.34 3.08 16.42
CA SER A 205 -2.91 2.16 17.48
C SER A 205 -1.38 2.14 17.58
N GLU A 206 -0.67 2.16 16.44
CA GLU A 206 0.78 2.30 16.34
C GLU A 206 1.13 3.27 15.21
N ILE A 207 2.23 4.01 15.39
CA ILE A 207 2.65 5.06 14.47
C ILE A 207 3.13 4.53 13.12
N ASP A 208 3.55 3.27 13.06
CA ASP A 208 4.12 2.55 11.94
C ASP A 208 3.16 1.49 11.36
N VAL A 209 3.62 0.73 10.38
CA VAL A 209 2.92 -0.43 9.82
C VAL A 209 3.34 -1.68 10.59
N SER A 210 2.67 -1.90 11.71
CA SER A 210 2.94 -2.98 12.64
C SER A 210 2.21 -4.28 12.30
N CYS A 211 2.37 -5.31 13.15
CA CYS A 211 1.80 -6.64 13.00
C CYS A 211 0.29 -6.59 12.69
N GLU A 212 -0.45 -5.82 13.49
CA GLU A 212 -1.91 -5.72 13.39
C GLU A 212 -2.39 -4.91 12.18
N ALA A 213 -1.50 -4.21 11.47
CA ALA A 213 -1.85 -3.59 10.19
C ALA A 213 -2.20 -4.62 9.11
N CYS A 214 -1.55 -5.80 9.15
CA CYS A 214 -1.75 -6.90 8.23
C CYS A 214 -2.62 -8.02 8.83
N HIS A 215 -2.38 -8.38 10.10
CA HIS A 215 -3.04 -9.52 10.75
C HIS A 215 -4.37 -9.14 11.41
N GLY A 216 -4.66 -7.84 11.56
CA GLY A 216 -5.83 -7.35 12.27
C GLY A 216 -5.68 -7.42 13.79
N PRO A 217 -6.72 -7.00 14.54
CA PRO A 217 -6.68 -6.93 15.99
C PRO A 217 -6.46 -8.28 16.65
N GLY A 218 -5.43 -8.37 17.50
CA GLY A 218 -4.88 -9.61 18.06
C GLY A 218 -5.44 -10.04 19.41
N SER A 219 -6.32 -9.25 20.05
CA SER A 219 -6.73 -9.56 21.43
C SER A 219 -7.35 -10.93 21.62
N ASN A 220 -8.18 -11.38 20.67
CA ASN A 220 -8.82 -12.70 20.72
C ASN A 220 -7.81 -13.84 20.49
N HIS A 221 -6.82 -13.59 19.60
CA HIS A 221 -5.73 -14.52 19.37
C HIS A 221 -4.87 -14.71 20.63
N VAL A 222 -4.50 -13.62 21.29
CA VAL A 222 -3.73 -13.68 22.56
C VAL A 222 -4.53 -14.36 23.65
N LEU A 223 -5.85 -14.11 23.74
CA LEU A 223 -6.73 -14.81 24.67
C LEU A 223 -6.73 -16.31 24.42
N TRP A 224 -6.86 -16.73 23.16
CA TRP A 224 -6.79 -18.14 22.75
C TRP A 224 -5.42 -18.76 23.04
N ALA A 225 -4.34 -18.11 22.63
CA ALA A 225 -2.97 -18.63 22.77
C ALA A 225 -2.57 -18.83 24.25
N GLN A 226 -2.99 -17.91 25.10
CA GLN A 226 -2.70 -17.96 26.55
C GLN A 226 -3.72 -18.79 27.34
N LYS A 227 -4.70 -19.42 26.68
CA LYS A 227 -5.77 -20.21 27.30
C LYS A 227 -6.49 -19.46 28.43
N LYS A 228 -6.70 -18.15 28.26
CA LYS A 228 -7.46 -17.33 29.21
C LYS A 228 -8.95 -17.70 29.20
N PRO A 229 -9.71 -17.46 30.28
CA PRO A 229 -11.12 -17.82 30.34
C PRO A 229 -11.90 -17.35 29.11
N GLY A 230 -12.62 -18.26 28.44
CA GLY A 230 -13.37 -18.02 27.21
C GLY A 230 -12.57 -18.29 25.91
N TRP A 231 -11.36 -18.81 26.00
CA TRP A 231 -10.52 -19.14 24.83
C TRP A 231 -11.16 -20.20 23.91
N GLU A 232 -12.00 -21.10 24.46
CA GLU A 232 -12.59 -22.22 23.75
C GLU A 232 -13.43 -21.78 22.54
N GLN A 233 -14.05 -20.61 22.61
CA GLN A 233 -14.83 -20.04 21.51
C GLN A 233 -14.00 -19.74 20.26
N TYR A 234 -12.69 -19.63 20.40
CA TYR A 234 -11.73 -19.31 19.32
C TYR A 234 -10.93 -20.53 18.86
N GLU A 235 -11.30 -21.75 19.22
CA GLU A 235 -10.54 -22.96 18.87
C GLU A 235 -10.48 -23.20 17.36
N SER A 236 -11.53 -22.82 16.60
CA SER A 236 -11.63 -23.06 15.17
C SER A 236 -10.80 -22.12 14.30
N ASP A 237 -10.60 -20.88 14.73
CA ASP A 237 -9.91 -19.82 13.99
C ASP A 237 -8.72 -19.24 14.75
N HIS A 238 -8.42 -19.79 15.93
CA HIS A 238 -7.36 -19.35 16.82
C HIS A 238 -7.52 -17.88 17.27
N GLY A 239 -8.73 -17.33 17.19
CA GLY A 239 -9.03 -15.93 17.48
C GLY A 239 -8.48 -14.93 16.46
N LEU A 240 -8.04 -15.39 15.29
CA LEU A 240 -7.57 -14.56 14.19
C LEU A 240 -8.75 -14.00 13.39
N VAL A 241 -8.70 -12.71 13.09
CA VAL A 241 -9.70 -12.09 12.21
C VAL A 241 -9.41 -12.35 10.75
N LEU A 242 -8.15 -12.65 10.41
CA LEU A 242 -7.68 -12.95 9.07
C LEU A 242 -6.57 -14.01 9.14
N SER A 243 -6.68 -15.05 8.31
CA SER A 243 -5.60 -16.01 8.06
C SER A 243 -4.93 -15.67 6.73
N LEU A 244 -3.60 -15.54 6.74
CA LEU A 244 -2.75 -15.29 5.58
C LEU A 244 -1.92 -16.56 5.31
N GLU A 245 -2.60 -17.64 4.94
CA GLU A 245 -2.02 -18.99 4.79
C GLU A 245 -2.05 -19.49 3.33
N GLU A 246 -2.12 -18.58 2.34
CA GLU A 246 -2.25 -18.96 0.93
C GLU A 246 -1.09 -19.82 0.41
N ARG A 247 0.06 -19.76 1.09
CA ARG A 247 1.24 -20.58 0.78
C ARG A 247 1.33 -21.88 1.59
N LYS A 248 0.52 -22.04 2.59
CA LYS A 248 0.58 -23.23 3.47
C LYS A 248 0.27 -24.50 2.67
N GLU A 249 1.15 -25.50 2.78
CA GLU A 249 1.03 -26.79 2.07
C GLU A 249 0.98 -26.67 0.55
N VAL A 250 1.50 -25.57 -0.01
CA VAL A 250 1.60 -25.36 -1.44
C VAL A 250 3.01 -25.65 -1.91
N ALA A 251 3.13 -26.45 -2.98
CA ALA A 251 4.37 -26.66 -3.72
C ALA A 251 4.22 -26.11 -5.14
N TRP A 252 5.30 -25.57 -5.68
CA TRP A 252 5.45 -25.21 -7.07
C TRP A 252 6.26 -26.31 -7.76
N VAL A 253 5.66 -26.97 -8.77
CA VAL A 253 6.26 -28.10 -9.48
C VAL A 253 6.56 -27.67 -10.90
N ILE A 254 7.86 -27.68 -11.27
CA ILE A 254 8.30 -27.32 -12.60
C ILE A 254 7.82 -28.38 -13.62
N ASP A 255 7.11 -27.92 -14.63
CA ASP A 255 6.73 -28.70 -15.79
C ASP A 255 7.94 -28.80 -16.73
N PRO A 256 8.51 -29.99 -16.99
CA PRO A 256 9.71 -30.13 -17.78
C PRO A 256 9.55 -29.76 -19.26
N GLU A 257 8.32 -29.75 -19.79
CA GLU A 257 8.05 -29.37 -21.17
C GLU A 257 8.05 -27.84 -21.34
N THR A 258 7.40 -27.15 -20.40
CA THR A 258 7.31 -25.68 -20.45
C THR A 258 8.45 -24.99 -19.74
N GLY A 259 9.06 -25.61 -18.73
CA GLY A 259 10.06 -25.02 -17.84
C GLY A 259 9.45 -24.06 -16.80
N ASP A 260 8.12 -23.93 -16.76
CA ASP A 260 7.39 -23.10 -15.80
C ASP A 260 6.79 -23.98 -14.70
N ALA A 261 6.68 -23.45 -13.48
CA ALA A 261 6.07 -24.19 -12.41
C ALA A 261 4.53 -24.07 -12.43
N LYS A 262 3.90 -25.13 -11.96
CA LYS A 262 2.46 -25.19 -11.65
C LYS A 262 2.26 -25.31 -10.15
N ARG A 263 1.29 -24.60 -9.63
CA ARG A 263 0.89 -24.68 -8.22
C ARG A 263 0.24 -26.06 -7.95
N SER A 264 0.65 -26.72 -6.87
CA SER A 264 0.12 -28.05 -6.49
C SER A 264 -1.37 -28.04 -6.20
N THR A 265 -1.88 -26.92 -5.68
CA THR A 265 -3.31 -26.70 -5.41
C THR A 265 -3.70 -25.31 -5.95
N PRO A 266 -4.88 -25.14 -6.57
CA PRO A 266 -5.35 -23.83 -7.01
C PRO A 266 -5.41 -22.84 -5.85
N ARG A 267 -5.13 -21.54 -6.12
CA ARG A 267 -5.37 -20.50 -5.14
C ARG A 267 -6.88 -20.39 -4.88
N HIS A 268 -7.26 -20.42 -3.62
CA HIS A 268 -8.66 -20.39 -3.19
C HIS A 268 -9.04 -19.06 -2.50
N SER A 269 -8.07 -18.20 -2.28
CA SER A 269 -8.24 -16.93 -1.57
C SER A 269 -7.43 -15.82 -2.25
N GLU A 270 -7.95 -14.59 -2.19
CA GLU A 270 -7.27 -13.35 -2.58
C GLU A 270 -6.83 -12.53 -1.35
N ARG A 271 -6.99 -13.09 -0.14
CA ARG A 271 -6.84 -12.33 1.11
C ARG A 271 -5.48 -11.70 1.29
N GLU A 272 -4.41 -12.43 1.01
CA GLU A 272 -3.05 -11.90 1.08
C GLU A 272 -2.85 -10.75 0.09
N ILE A 273 -3.27 -10.93 -1.16
CA ILE A 273 -3.12 -9.93 -2.22
C ILE A 273 -3.95 -8.69 -1.88
N GLU A 274 -5.20 -8.85 -1.45
CA GLU A 274 -6.08 -7.74 -1.06
C GLU A 274 -5.54 -7.00 0.17
N MET A 275 -4.92 -7.70 1.13
CA MET A 275 -4.28 -7.11 2.29
C MET A 275 -3.09 -6.23 1.90
N CYS A 276 -2.20 -6.74 1.05
CA CYS A 276 -1.09 -5.95 0.51
C CYS A 276 -1.60 -4.75 -0.31
N ALA A 277 -2.62 -4.96 -1.15
CA ALA A 277 -3.21 -3.94 -2.01
C ALA A 277 -3.85 -2.79 -1.23
N ARG A 278 -4.23 -3.00 0.02
CA ARG A 278 -4.73 -1.94 0.90
C ARG A 278 -3.79 -0.72 0.96
N CYS A 279 -2.47 -0.96 0.89
CA CYS A 279 -1.43 0.08 0.84
C CYS A 279 -0.69 0.10 -0.50
N HIS A 280 -0.50 -1.04 -1.16
CA HIS A 280 0.27 -1.17 -2.40
C HIS A 280 -0.58 -1.05 -3.68
N ALA A 281 -1.71 -0.33 -3.61
CA ALA A 281 -2.52 0.08 -4.75
C ALA A 281 -2.78 1.58 -4.73
N ARG A 282 -2.71 2.25 -5.88
CA ARG A 282 -3.29 3.57 -6.02
C ARG A 282 -4.81 3.43 -6.01
N ARG A 283 -5.45 3.96 -4.99
CA ARG A 283 -6.87 3.75 -4.72
C ARG A 283 -7.52 4.96 -4.06
N SER A 284 -8.82 5.03 -4.14
CA SER A 284 -9.64 5.99 -3.39
C SER A 284 -10.53 5.25 -2.41
N PRO A 285 -10.71 5.72 -1.17
CA PRO A 285 -11.69 5.15 -0.26
C PRO A 285 -13.11 5.42 -0.79
N ILE A 286 -13.98 4.40 -0.73
CA ILE A 286 -15.41 4.49 -1.06
C ILE A 286 -16.21 4.66 0.23
N THR A 287 -15.80 3.93 1.28
CA THR A 287 -16.42 3.96 2.60
C THR A 287 -15.35 4.02 3.68
N ASP A 288 -15.70 4.55 4.84
CA ASP A 288 -14.90 4.39 6.07
C ASP A 288 -15.20 3.03 6.74
N GLY A 289 -14.36 2.63 7.69
CA GLY A 289 -14.62 1.47 8.55
C GLY A 289 -14.22 0.12 7.93
N TYR A 290 -13.15 0.07 7.13
CA TYR A 290 -12.55 -1.19 6.67
C TYR A 290 -12.14 -2.08 7.86
N GLU A 291 -12.60 -3.32 7.84
CA GLU A 291 -12.16 -4.38 8.73
C GLU A 291 -11.32 -5.43 7.96
N HIS A 292 -10.35 -6.06 8.62
CA HIS A 292 -9.39 -6.96 7.97
C HIS A 292 -10.02 -8.19 7.28
N ARG A 293 -11.27 -8.53 7.60
CA ARG A 293 -12.03 -9.59 6.92
C ARG A 293 -12.82 -9.13 5.70
N ASP A 294 -12.88 -7.82 5.46
CA ASP A 294 -13.62 -7.26 4.33
C ASP A 294 -12.87 -7.48 3.01
N ARG A 295 -13.60 -7.38 1.90
CA ARG A 295 -13.00 -7.39 0.58
C ARG A 295 -12.47 -5.99 0.27
N LEU A 296 -11.33 -5.92 -0.40
CA LEU A 296 -10.71 -4.64 -0.76
C LEU A 296 -11.70 -3.72 -1.50
N MET A 297 -12.39 -4.25 -2.50
CA MET A 297 -13.26 -3.45 -3.37
C MET A 297 -14.61 -3.04 -2.74
N ASP A 298 -14.93 -3.54 -1.56
CA ASP A 298 -16.09 -3.07 -0.80
C ASP A 298 -15.82 -1.70 -0.15
N HIS A 299 -14.54 -1.38 0.08
CA HIS A 299 -14.09 -0.16 0.77
C HIS A 299 -13.24 0.77 -0.08
N TYR A 300 -12.60 0.24 -1.12
CA TYR A 300 -11.66 0.99 -1.96
C TYR A 300 -11.93 0.78 -3.44
N MET A 301 -11.70 1.82 -4.21
CA MET A 301 -11.71 1.79 -5.68
C MET A 301 -10.27 1.93 -6.19
N PRO A 302 -9.60 0.83 -6.53
CA PRO A 302 -8.30 0.89 -7.20
C PRO A 302 -8.39 1.60 -8.55
N ARG A 303 -7.33 2.30 -8.94
CA ARG A 303 -7.25 2.93 -10.27
C ARG A 303 -7.27 1.87 -11.35
N LEU A 304 -8.02 2.15 -12.41
CA LEU A 304 -8.04 1.36 -13.63
C LEU A 304 -6.80 1.66 -14.49
N LEU A 305 -6.67 0.94 -15.60
CA LEU A 305 -5.59 1.15 -16.58
C LEU A 305 -5.87 2.40 -17.44
N ASP A 306 -5.98 3.54 -16.78
CA ASP A 306 -6.32 4.81 -17.40
C ASP A 306 -5.07 5.49 -17.99
N GLN A 307 -5.27 6.30 -19.03
CA GLN A 307 -4.22 7.16 -19.59
C GLN A 307 -3.68 8.12 -18.51
N GLY A 308 -2.36 8.28 -18.46
CA GLY A 308 -1.67 9.06 -17.43
C GLY A 308 -1.39 8.30 -16.14
N MET A 309 -2.01 7.13 -15.95
CA MET A 309 -1.68 6.19 -14.87
C MET A 309 -0.86 5.02 -15.42
N TYR A 310 -1.20 4.58 -16.63
CA TYR A 310 -0.54 3.48 -17.32
C TYR A 310 -0.28 3.84 -18.78
N PHE A 311 0.79 3.30 -19.34
CA PHE A 311 1.04 3.33 -20.77
C PHE A 311 0.01 2.49 -21.53
N ALA A 312 -0.05 2.68 -22.86
CA ALA A 312 -0.98 1.96 -23.73
C ALA A 312 -0.81 0.42 -23.69
N ASP A 313 0.37 -0.06 -23.35
CA ASP A 313 0.67 -1.47 -23.16
C ASP A 313 0.38 -1.98 -21.73
N GLY A 314 -0.07 -1.11 -20.84
CA GLY A 314 -0.43 -1.40 -19.43
C GLY A 314 0.74 -1.37 -18.46
N GLN A 315 1.95 -0.96 -18.86
CA GLN A 315 3.03 -0.67 -17.92
C GLN A 315 2.70 0.57 -17.07
N MET A 316 3.25 0.63 -15.85
CA MET A 316 3.07 1.76 -14.96
C MET A 316 3.67 3.04 -15.57
N ASP A 317 2.87 4.11 -15.65
CA ASP A 317 3.30 5.44 -16.10
C ASP A 317 3.44 6.42 -14.93
N ASP A 318 2.45 6.48 -14.05
CA ASP A 318 2.47 7.28 -12.82
C ASP A 318 2.59 6.39 -11.57
N GLU A 319 2.62 6.99 -10.39
CA GLU A 319 2.71 6.30 -9.10
C GLU A 319 1.41 5.55 -8.79
N VAL A 320 1.27 4.35 -9.37
CA VAL A 320 0.09 3.48 -9.21
C VAL A 320 0.34 2.31 -8.27
N TYR A 321 1.55 2.20 -7.76
CA TYR A 321 2.05 1.07 -6.96
C TYR A 321 1.97 -0.25 -7.76
N VAL A 322 1.99 -1.40 -7.06
CA VAL A 322 2.24 -2.68 -7.72
C VAL A 322 0.97 -3.51 -7.99
N TYR A 323 -0.14 -3.23 -7.30
CA TYR A 323 -1.35 -4.07 -7.38
C TYR A 323 -1.91 -4.16 -8.80
N GLY A 324 -2.15 -3.03 -9.47
CA GLY A 324 -2.75 -3.01 -10.81
C GLY A 324 -1.86 -3.64 -11.88
N SER A 325 -0.53 -3.52 -11.77
CA SER A 325 0.39 -4.18 -12.68
C SER A 325 0.47 -5.68 -12.40
N PHE A 326 0.51 -6.09 -11.12
CA PHE A 326 0.53 -7.50 -10.73
C PHE A 326 -0.69 -8.27 -11.23
N LEU A 327 -1.90 -7.70 -11.14
CA LEU A 327 -3.14 -8.31 -11.65
C LEU A 327 -3.12 -8.59 -13.15
N GLN A 328 -2.29 -7.87 -13.93
CA GLN A 328 -2.11 -8.11 -15.36
C GLN A 328 -1.19 -9.31 -15.64
N SER A 329 -0.44 -9.78 -14.65
CA SER A 329 0.58 -10.81 -14.83
C SER A 329 -0.03 -12.21 -15.03
N ARG A 330 0.64 -13.03 -15.83
CA ARG A 330 0.31 -14.46 -15.93
C ARG A 330 0.57 -15.21 -14.62
N MET A 331 1.52 -14.72 -13.80
CA MET A 331 1.84 -15.30 -12.51
C MET A 331 0.68 -15.14 -11.52
N TYR A 332 0.03 -13.96 -11.48
CA TYR A 332 -1.21 -13.80 -10.73
C TYR A 332 -2.28 -14.80 -11.16
N GLN A 333 -2.48 -14.98 -12.47
CA GLN A 333 -3.46 -15.93 -13.02
C GLN A 333 -3.09 -17.40 -12.69
N ALA A 334 -1.80 -17.71 -12.59
CA ALA A 334 -1.30 -19.02 -12.18
C ALA A 334 -1.41 -19.27 -10.66
N GLY A 335 -1.83 -18.27 -9.89
CA GLY A 335 -2.04 -18.39 -8.45
C GLY A 335 -0.88 -17.94 -7.57
N VAL A 336 0.12 -17.23 -8.14
CA VAL A 336 1.20 -16.61 -7.37
C VAL A 336 0.63 -15.53 -6.45
N THR A 337 1.19 -15.41 -5.25
CA THR A 337 0.89 -14.37 -4.27
C THR A 337 2.12 -13.52 -3.99
N CYS A 338 1.95 -12.41 -3.28
CA CYS A 338 3.06 -11.50 -2.96
C CYS A 338 4.16 -12.22 -2.16
N SER A 339 3.76 -13.06 -1.21
CA SER A 339 4.70 -13.79 -0.34
C SER A 339 5.40 -14.97 -1.02
N ASP A 340 5.04 -15.34 -2.25
CA ASP A 340 5.84 -16.29 -3.03
C ASP A 340 7.21 -15.71 -3.41
N CYS A 341 7.29 -14.39 -3.58
CA CYS A 341 8.52 -13.67 -3.94
C CYS A 341 9.12 -12.88 -2.76
N HIS A 342 8.30 -12.31 -1.90
CA HIS A 342 8.69 -11.45 -0.78
C HIS A 342 8.53 -12.13 0.57
N GLU A 343 9.45 -11.86 1.49
CA GLU A 343 9.26 -12.12 2.91
C GLU A 343 8.55 -10.91 3.53
N PRO A 344 7.28 -11.01 3.98
CA PRO A 344 6.49 -9.84 4.34
C PRO A 344 6.97 -9.12 5.61
N HIS A 345 7.79 -9.76 6.46
CA HIS A 345 8.24 -9.17 7.71
C HIS A 345 9.49 -8.30 7.52
N ASP A 346 10.54 -8.81 6.86
CA ASP A 346 11.77 -8.06 6.60
C ASP A 346 11.85 -7.44 5.19
N LEU A 347 10.84 -7.66 4.35
CA LEU A 347 10.68 -7.16 2.98
C LEU A 347 11.74 -7.66 2.00
N SER A 348 12.58 -8.61 2.40
CA SER A 348 13.58 -9.22 1.53
C SER A 348 12.90 -10.06 0.43
N LEU A 349 13.61 -10.28 -0.67
CA LEU A 349 13.25 -11.32 -1.63
C LEU A 349 13.60 -12.69 -1.03
N ARG A 350 12.75 -13.70 -1.27
CA ARG A 350 12.98 -15.07 -0.79
C ARG A 350 14.24 -15.71 -1.33
N ALA A 351 14.75 -15.21 -2.45
CA ALA A 351 16.05 -15.56 -2.96
C ALA A 351 16.67 -14.33 -3.68
N PRO A 352 18.00 -14.16 -3.66
CA PRO A 352 18.65 -13.00 -4.25
C PRO A 352 18.65 -13.06 -5.79
N GLY A 353 18.57 -11.91 -6.42
CA GLY A 353 18.69 -11.74 -7.88
C GLY A 353 17.72 -12.62 -8.67
N ASN A 354 18.19 -13.25 -9.73
CA ASN A 354 17.39 -14.17 -10.53
C ASN A 354 16.86 -15.38 -9.75
N GLY A 355 17.48 -15.72 -8.59
CA GLY A 355 17.05 -16.83 -7.75
C GLY A 355 15.58 -16.78 -7.33
N VAL A 356 15.00 -15.58 -7.15
CA VAL A 356 13.57 -15.44 -6.82
C VAL A 356 12.69 -15.94 -7.98
N CYS A 357 13.09 -15.73 -9.22
CA CYS A 357 12.37 -16.19 -10.40
C CYS A 357 12.57 -17.71 -10.63
N LEU A 358 13.77 -18.19 -10.34
CA LEU A 358 14.17 -19.58 -10.54
C LEU A 358 13.56 -20.56 -9.53
N GLN A 359 12.82 -20.06 -8.53
CA GLN A 359 11.96 -20.94 -7.72
C GLN A 359 10.85 -21.60 -8.56
N CYS A 360 10.45 -20.95 -9.66
CA CYS A 360 9.33 -21.37 -10.50
C CYS A 360 9.71 -21.53 -11.99
N HIS A 361 10.81 -20.91 -12.44
CA HIS A 361 11.27 -20.93 -13.82
C HIS A 361 12.58 -21.75 -13.92
N GLN A 362 12.62 -22.72 -14.84
CA GLN A 362 13.77 -23.61 -15.01
C GLN A 362 15.01 -22.83 -15.46
N ALA A 363 16.08 -22.91 -14.67
CA ALA A 363 17.32 -22.14 -14.89
C ALA A 363 17.92 -22.38 -16.25
N ASP A 364 18.10 -23.66 -16.67
CA ASP A 364 18.72 -24.02 -17.95
C ASP A 364 17.98 -23.46 -19.18
N LYS A 365 16.70 -23.12 -18.99
CA LYS A 365 15.85 -22.57 -20.06
C LYS A 365 15.82 -21.04 -20.01
N TYR A 366 15.67 -20.45 -18.84
CA TYR A 366 15.35 -19.03 -18.68
C TYR A 366 16.52 -18.18 -18.20
N ASP A 367 17.44 -18.71 -17.37
CA ASP A 367 18.66 -18.00 -16.94
C ASP A 367 19.86 -18.44 -17.79
N ALA A 368 19.70 -18.35 -19.09
CA ALA A 368 20.66 -18.84 -20.07
C ALA A 368 20.84 -17.84 -21.21
N PRO A 369 22.06 -17.75 -21.80
CA PRO A 369 22.37 -16.84 -22.92
C PRO A 369 21.43 -16.97 -24.12
N GLN A 370 20.84 -18.15 -24.33
CA GLN A 370 19.86 -18.39 -25.41
C GLN A 370 18.54 -17.69 -25.16
N HIS A 371 18.21 -17.33 -23.91
CA HIS A 371 17.02 -16.60 -23.56
C HIS A 371 17.26 -15.09 -23.48
N HIS A 372 18.23 -14.67 -22.68
CA HIS A 372 18.46 -13.25 -22.40
C HIS A 372 19.50 -12.58 -23.31
N TYR A 373 20.30 -13.33 -24.10
CA TYR A 373 21.30 -12.85 -25.06
C TYR A 373 22.42 -11.97 -24.45
N HIS A 374 22.69 -12.11 -23.18
CA HIS A 374 23.69 -11.36 -22.41
C HIS A 374 24.67 -12.29 -21.71
N GLU A 375 25.80 -11.75 -21.30
CA GLU A 375 26.79 -12.51 -20.49
C GLU A 375 26.18 -12.81 -19.11
N PRO A 376 26.30 -14.06 -18.62
CA PRO A 376 25.84 -14.45 -17.30
C PRO A 376 26.34 -13.52 -16.20
N GLY A 377 25.45 -13.11 -15.29
CA GLY A 377 25.78 -12.21 -14.18
C GLY A 377 25.90 -10.73 -14.56
N SER A 378 25.74 -10.36 -15.83
CA SER A 378 25.62 -8.95 -16.23
C SER A 378 24.26 -8.39 -15.88
N VAL A 379 24.14 -7.05 -15.88
CA VAL A 379 22.84 -6.36 -15.67
C VAL A 379 21.79 -6.84 -16.67
N GLY A 380 22.18 -7.01 -17.96
CA GLY A 380 21.25 -7.46 -19.00
C GLY A 380 20.79 -8.92 -18.85
N ALA A 381 21.47 -9.74 -18.03
CA ALA A 381 21.05 -11.09 -17.69
C ALA A 381 20.10 -11.13 -16.47
N SER A 382 19.80 -9.98 -15.85
CA SER A 382 18.83 -9.89 -14.77
C SER A 382 17.40 -10.02 -15.32
N CYS A 383 16.65 -10.98 -14.80
CA CYS A 383 15.25 -11.20 -15.21
C CYS A 383 14.40 -9.94 -15.01
N ALA A 384 14.57 -9.26 -13.89
CA ALA A 384 13.79 -8.08 -13.53
C ALA A 384 14.04 -6.90 -14.48
N GLU A 385 15.26 -6.69 -14.98
CA GLU A 385 15.59 -5.58 -15.87
C GLU A 385 14.80 -5.61 -17.19
N CYS A 386 14.41 -6.81 -17.64
CA CYS A 386 13.63 -6.97 -18.87
C CYS A 386 12.14 -7.19 -18.61
N HIS A 387 11.78 -8.00 -17.60
CA HIS A 387 10.40 -8.41 -17.34
C HIS A 387 9.68 -7.51 -16.34
N MET A 388 10.41 -6.71 -15.56
CA MET A 388 9.93 -5.80 -14.53
C MET A 388 10.69 -4.46 -14.61
N PRO A 389 10.67 -3.75 -15.76
CA PRO A 389 11.49 -2.56 -15.94
C PRO A 389 11.23 -1.53 -14.82
N PRO A 390 12.28 -0.98 -14.20
CA PRO A 390 12.12 0.00 -13.15
C PRO A 390 11.78 1.37 -13.71
N ARG A 391 10.99 2.14 -12.96
CA ARG A 391 10.72 3.55 -13.21
C ARG A 391 10.89 4.34 -11.92
N ASN A 392 11.51 5.51 -12.00
CA ASN A 392 11.68 6.38 -10.85
C ASN A 392 10.39 7.15 -10.56
N TYR A 393 9.92 7.04 -9.32
CA TYR A 393 8.89 7.87 -8.74
C TYR A 393 9.50 8.80 -7.70
N MET A 394 8.81 9.87 -7.36
CA MET A 394 9.30 10.84 -6.37
C MET A 394 10.77 11.18 -6.57
N VAL A 395 11.21 11.33 -7.84
CA VAL A 395 12.57 11.67 -8.30
C VAL A 395 13.61 10.56 -8.09
N VAL A 396 13.61 9.89 -6.95
CA VAL A 396 14.73 9.04 -6.48
C VAL A 396 14.35 7.60 -6.19
N ASP A 397 13.06 7.23 -6.28
CA ASP A 397 12.53 5.93 -5.87
C ASP A 397 12.27 5.02 -7.09
N PRO A 398 13.20 4.11 -7.45
CA PRO A 398 12.99 3.18 -8.55
C PRO A 398 12.05 2.07 -8.12
N ARG A 399 10.91 1.93 -8.81
CA ARG A 399 9.93 0.87 -8.60
C ARG A 399 9.80 0.00 -9.83
N HIS A 400 9.84 -1.31 -9.64
CA HIS A 400 9.68 -2.29 -10.69
C HIS A 400 8.20 -2.50 -11.06
N ASP A 401 7.92 -2.58 -12.37
CA ASP A 401 6.60 -2.96 -12.88
C ASP A 401 6.35 -4.46 -12.61
N HIS A 402 5.25 -4.77 -11.90
CA HIS A 402 4.90 -6.14 -11.49
C HIS A 402 4.00 -6.87 -12.51
N SER A 403 3.85 -6.36 -13.72
CA SER A 403 3.13 -7.09 -14.77
C SER A 403 3.93 -8.27 -15.34
N MET A 404 5.24 -8.32 -15.07
CA MET A 404 6.14 -9.44 -15.40
C MET A 404 5.90 -9.96 -16.82
N ARG A 405 5.81 -9.05 -17.78
CA ARG A 405 5.40 -9.33 -19.14
C ARG A 405 6.58 -9.74 -20.02
N ILE A 406 6.26 -10.33 -21.16
CA ILE A 406 7.24 -10.48 -22.25
C ILE A 406 7.50 -9.06 -22.77
N PRO A 407 8.78 -8.61 -22.81
CA PRO A 407 9.12 -7.28 -23.29
C PRO A 407 8.59 -7.00 -24.70
N ARG A 408 7.94 -5.87 -24.86
CA ARG A 408 7.35 -5.39 -26.11
C ARG A 408 7.74 -3.93 -26.34
N PRO A 409 9.03 -3.66 -26.65
CA PRO A 409 9.52 -2.29 -26.82
C PRO A 409 8.81 -1.53 -27.94
N ASP A 410 8.20 -2.23 -28.88
CA ASP A 410 7.35 -1.67 -29.93
C ASP A 410 6.02 -1.08 -29.43
N LEU A 411 5.61 -1.38 -28.20
CA LEU A 411 4.41 -0.85 -27.54
C LEU A 411 4.71 0.19 -26.46
N SER A 412 5.95 0.29 -26.03
CA SER A 412 6.42 1.29 -25.04
C SER A 412 6.84 2.54 -25.84
N VAL A 413 5.97 3.50 -25.93
CA VAL A 413 6.18 4.73 -26.73
C VAL A 413 6.35 5.93 -25.80
#